data_bf8363ed185719cc04a37f19a726f0c0
#
_entry.id   bf8363ed185719cc04a37f19a726f0c0
#
_cell.length_a   1.000
_cell.length_b   1.000
_cell.length_c   1.000
_cell.angle_alpha   90.00
_cell.angle_beta   90.00
_cell.angle_gamma   90.00
#
_symmetry.space_group_name_H-M   'P 1'
#
loop_
_entity.id
_entity.type
_entity.pdbx_description
1 polymer ?
#
loop_
_entity_poly.entity_id
_entity_poly.type
_entity_poly.pdbx_seq_one_letter_code
_entity_poly.pdbx_strand_id
1 'polypeptide(L)'
;QVARAGVRAGLFHPTTGYSLPDAVDFALDIARRPVLDSLADWMRARAARHWRKGGYYRLLDTMLFRAASPQERYRIFARFYGLDERLIGRFYSGQSSIRDRFRILCGRPPVPIRAAMQALRNRQVR
;
A
#
# COMPACT_ATOMS: atom_id res chain seq x y z
N GLN A 1 -23.25 -13.70 -4.96
CA GLN A 1 -22.46 -12.44 -5.04
C GLN A 1 -21.58 -12.49 -6.26
N VAL A 2 -21.62 -11.43 -7.09
CA VAL A 2 -20.77 -11.31 -8.28
C VAL A 2 -19.31 -11.09 -7.85
N ALA A 3 -18.38 -11.86 -8.43
CA ALA A 3 -16.95 -11.66 -8.24
C ALA A 3 -16.50 -10.33 -8.86
N ARG A 4 -15.59 -9.64 -8.20
CA ARG A 4 -15.04 -8.35 -8.65
C ARG A 4 -13.57 -8.51 -8.99
N ALA A 5 -13.10 -7.78 -10.01
CA ALA A 5 -11.71 -7.77 -10.45
C ALA A 5 -11.15 -6.35 -10.50
N GLY A 6 -9.83 -6.25 -10.63
CA GLY A 6 -9.13 -4.98 -10.78
C GLY A 6 -9.41 -3.99 -9.65
N VAL A 7 -9.55 -2.73 -9.99
CA VAL A 7 -9.80 -1.63 -9.04
C VAL A 7 -11.09 -1.84 -8.24
N ARG A 8 -12.12 -2.44 -8.85
CA ARG A 8 -13.39 -2.78 -8.17
C ARG A 8 -13.22 -3.83 -7.06
N ALA A 9 -12.16 -4.63 -7.10
CA ALA A 9 -11.79 -5.59 -6.06
C ALA A 9 -10.77 -5.02 -5.07
N GLY A 10 -10.41 -3.73 -5.17
CA GLY A 10 -9.38 -3.12 -4.34
C GLY A 10 -7.95 -3.53 -4.75
N LEU A 11 -7.75 -4.04 -5.96
CA LEU A 11 -6.44 -4.44 -6.47
C LEU A 11 -5.72 -3.23 -7.08
N PHE A 12 -5.15 -2.42 -6.21
CA PHE A 12 -4.35 -1.23 -6.54
C PHE A 12 -3.44 -0.89 -5.36
N HIS A 13 -2.36 -0.15 -5.65
CA HIS A 13 -1.44 0.31 -4.60
C HIS A 13 -2.15 1.30 -3.66
N PRO A 14 -2.19 1.06 -2.34
CA PRO A 14 -3.00 1.85 -1.41
C PRO A 14 -2.66 3.35 -1.39
N THR A 15 -1.37 3.71 -1.51
CA THR A 15 -0.92 5.09 -1.44
C THR A 15 -1.05 5.84 -2.77
N THR A 16 -0.74 5.18 -3.88
CA THR A 16 -0.64 5.84 -5.19
C THR A 16 -1.85 5.64 -6.07
N GLY A 17 -2.70 4.65 -5.77
CA GLY A 17 -3.79 4.21 -6.63
C GLY A 17 -3.35 3.46 -7.89
N TYR A 18 -2.04 3.23 -8.06
CA TYR A 18 -1.48 2.56 -9.23
C TYR A 18 -1.88 1.08 -9.25
N SER A 19 -2.47 0.64 -10.35
CA SER A 19 -3.11 -0.68 -10.44
C SER A 19 -2.50 -1.61 -11.49
N LEU A 20 -1.63 -1.12 -12.37
CA LEU A 20 -1.12 -1.91 -13.49
C LEU A 20 -0.38 -3.20 -13.05
N PRO A 21 0.54 -3.19 -12.09
CA PRO A 21 1.20 -4.41 -11.64
C PRO A 21 0.20 -5.44 -11.10
N ASP A 22 -0.76 -5.00 -10.29
CA ASP A 22 -1.79 -5.87 -9.73
C ASP A 22 -2.72 -6.45 -10.81
N ALA A 23 -3.03 -5.66 -11.84
CA ALA A 23 -3.86 -6.09 -12.97
C ALA A 23 -3.15 -7.15 -13.81
N VAL A 24 -1.86 -6.96 -14.10
CA VAL A 24 -1.03 -7.93 -14.84
C VAL A 24 -0.91 -9.24 -14.05
N ASP A 25 -0.52 -9.16 -12.77
CA ASP A 25 -0.40 -10.35 -11.92
C ASP A 25 -1.73 -11.09 -11.79
N PHE A 26 -2.84 -10.36 -11.68
CA PHE A 26 -4.17 -10.94 -11.62
C PHE A 26 -4.54 -11.67 -12.92
N ALA A 27 -4.27 -11.08 -14.08
CA ALA A 27 -4.53 -11.68 -15.38
C ALA A 27 -3.69 -12.96 -15.60
N LEU A 28 -2.41 -12.91 -15.26
CA LEU A 28 -1.51 -14.05 -15.34
C LEU A 28 -1.94 -15.19 -14.41
N ASP A 29 -2.36 -14.87 -13.19
CA ASP A 29 -2.84 -15.87 -12.24
C ASP A 29 -4.12 -16.57 -12.73
N ILE A 30 -5.06 -15.82 -13.36
CA ILE A 30 -6.26 -16.42 -13.96
C ILE A 30 -5.88 -17.32 -15.13
N ALA A 31 -5.01 -16.84 -16.03
CA ALA A 31 -4.61 -17.58 -17.22
C ALA A 31 -3.92 -18.93 -16.89
N ARG A 32 -3.28 -19.02 -15.73
CA ARG A 32 -2.60 -20.26 -15.26
C ARG A 32 -3.52 -21.23 -14.54
N ARG A 33 -4.79 -20.88 -14.32
CA ARG A 33 -5.70 -21.77 -13.57
C ARG A 33 -6.38 -22.76 -14.51
N PRO A 34 -6.27 -24.06 -14.24
CA PRO A 34 -6.84 -25.11 -15.11
C PRO A 34 -8.36 -25.24 -14.99
N VAL A 35 -8.96 -24.80 -13.88
CA VAL A 35 -10.39 -24.99 -13.58
C VAL A 35 -10.96 -23.72 -12.94
N LEU A 36 -12.18 -23.32 -13.38
CA LEU A 36 -12.85 -22.10 -12.95
C LEU A 36 -13.90 -22.32 -11.84
N ASP A 37 -14.10 -23.55 -11.36
CA ASP A 37 -15.20 -23.92 -10.45
C ASP A 37 -15.22 -23.15 -9.11
N SER A 38 -14.13 -22.60 -8.68
CA SER A 38 -14.08 -21.77 -7.45
C SER A 38 -13.51 -20.37 -7.70
N LEU A 39 -13.62 -19.88 -8.94
CA LEU A 39 -13.02 -18.61 -9.35
C LEU A 39 -13.46 -17.45 -8.45
N ALA A 40 -14.75 -17.35 -8.13
CA ALA A 40 -15.28 -16.29 -7.31
C ALA A 40 -14.69 -16.28 -5.89
N ASP A 41 -14.52 -17.44 -5.28
CA ASP A 41 -13.91 -17.58 -3.94
C ASP A 41 -12.44 -17.24 -3.96
N TRP A 42 -11.73 -17.71 -4.99
CA TRP A 42 -10.33 -17.37 -5.18
C TRP A 42 -10.13 -15.86 -5.38
N MET A 43 -10.97 -15.21 -6.19
CA MET A 43 -10.91 -13.75 -6.40
C MET A 43 -11.12 -12.99 -5.09
N ARG A 44 -12.08 -13.40 -4.27
CA ARG A 44 -12.31 -12.83 -2.94
C ARG A 44 -11.11 -13.04 -2.02
N ALA A 45 -10.57 -14.25 -1.97
CA ALA A 45 -9.41 -14.56 -1.16
C ALA A 45 -8.17 -13.78 -1.60
N ARG A 46 -7.98 -13.58 -2.91
CA ARG A 46 -6.90 -12.75 -3.46
C ARG A 46 -7.06 -11.28 -3.05
N ALA A 47 -8.24 -10.71 -3.19
CA ALA A 47 -8.52 -9.34 -2.77
C ALA A 47 -8.28 -9.15 -1.27
N ALA A 48 -8.71 -10.09 -0.44
CA ALA A 48 -8.46 -10.06 1.00
C ALA A 48 -6.96 -10.16 1.34
N ARG A 49 -6.19 -10.97 0.62
CA ARG A 49 -4.72 -11.03 0.79
C ARG A 49 -4.06 -9.73 0.39
N HIS A 50 -4.46 -9.15 -0.75
CA HIS A 50 -3.94 -7.87 -1.23
C HIS A 50 -4.21 -6.76 -0.21
N TRP A 51 -5.44 -6.68 0.31
CA TRP A 51 -5.79 -5.74 1.37
C TRP A 51 -4.90 -5.89 2.61
N ARG A 52 -4.66 -7.11 3.09
CA ARG A 52 -3.78 -7.36 4.24
C ARG A 52 -2.33 -6.93 3.98
N LYS A 53 -1.77 -7.27 2.82
CA LYS A 53 -0.42 -6.86 2.41
C LYS A 53 -0.27 -5.34 2.34
N GLY A 54 -1.32 -4.61 1.95
CA GLY A 54 -1.35 -3.16 1.86
C GLY A 54 -1.33 -2.42 3.21
N GLY A 55 -1.34 -3.13 4.34
CA GLY A 55 -1.40 -2.52 5.68
C GLY A 55 -0.28 -1.51 5.96
N TYR A 56 0.94 -1.81 5.53
CA TYR A 56 2.08 -0.91 5.66
C TYR A 56 1.88 0.41 4.90
N TYR A 57 1.41 0.36 3.66
CA TYR A 57 1.18 1.56 2.84
C TYR A 57 0.06 2.43 3.41
N ARG A 58 -1.03 1.81 3.90
CA ARG A 58 -2.11 2.54 4.59
C ARG A 58 -1.65 3.17 5.90
N LEU A 59 -0.66 2.58 6.58
CA LEU A 59 -0.01 3.19 7.72
C LEU A 59 0.72 4.48 7.31
N LEU A 60 1.51 4.42 6.22
CA LEU A 60 2.20 5.59 5.68
C LEU A 60 1.21 6.70 5.28
N ASP A 61 0.09 6.35 4.64
CA ASP A 61 -0.97 7.32 4.31
C ASP A 61 -1.53 7.99 5.55
N THR A 62 -1.78 7.20 6.60
CA THR A 62 -2.26 7.75 7.88
C THR A 62 -1.25 8.72 8.48
N MET A 63 0.04 8.39 8.44
CA MET A 63 1.10 9.26 8.93
C MET A 63 1.21 10.54 8.08
N LEU A 64 1.16 10.41 6.76
CA LEU A 64 1.28 11.54 5.84
C LEU A 64 0.10 12.52 5.97
N PHE A 65 -1.13 12.00 5.99
CA PHE A 65 -2.33 12.83 5.89
C PHE A 65 -2.90 13.27 7.23
N ARG A 66 -2.63 12.52 8.31
CA ARG A 66 -3.17 12.82 9.63
C ARG A 66 -2.15 13.37 10.62
N ALA A 67 -0.87 13.02 10.48
CA ALA A 67 0.17 13.46 11.40
C ALA A 67 1.00 14.63 10.87
N ALA A 68 1.11 14.79 9.54
CA ALA A 68 1.83 15.89 8.92
C ALA A 68 0.88 17.04 8.56
N SER A 69 1.26 18.26 8.91
CA SER A 69 0.57 19.47 8.44
C SER A 69 0.66 19.57 6.91
N PRO A 70 -0.33 20.15 6.22
CA PRO A 70 -0.28 20.31 4.77
C PRO A 70 1.01 20.98 4.28
N GLN A 71 1.52 21.96 5.04
CA GLN A 71 2.72 22.73 4.74
C GLN A 71 4.03 21.92 4.86
N GLU A 72 4.01 20.81 5.60
CA GLU A 72 5.19 19.98 5.83
C GLU A 72 5.21 18.71 4.96
N ARG A 73 4.11 18.39 4.28
CA ARG A 73 4.01 17.17 3.45
C ARG A 73 5.04 17.13 2.33
N TYR A 74 5.37 18.30 1.73
CA TYR A 74 6.38 18.35 0.68
C TYR A 74 7.75 17.86 1.15
N ARG A 75 8.11 18.08 2.43
CA ARG A 75 9.38 17.61 3.03
C ARG A 75 9.44 16.09 3.08
N ILE A 76 8.31 15.44 3.34
CA ILE A 76 8.20 13.98 3.35
C ILE A 76 8.43 13.44 1.94
N PHE A 77 7.79 14.05 0.94
CA PHE A 77 8.00 13.69 -0.46
C PHE A 77 9.42 13.95 -0.94
N ALA A 78 9.97 15.13 -0.66
CA ALA A 78 11.35 15.48 -1.02
C ALA A 78 12.35 14.46 -0.45
N ARG A 79 12.15 14.05 0.81
CA ARG A 79 12.96 13.00 1.43
C ARG A 79 12.75 11.65 0.77
N PHE A 80 11.53 11.26 0.48
CA PHE A 80 11.22 9.97 -0.16
C PHE A 80 11.88 9.87 -1.54
N TYR A 81 11.76 10.91 -2.37
CA TYR A 81 12.40 10.96 -3.69
C TYR A 81 13.92 11.14 -3.66
N GLY A 82 14.51 11.45 -2.52
CA GLY A 82 15.95 11.39 -2.29
C GLY A 82 16.47 10.00 -1.90
N LEU A 83 15.61 8.97 -1.82
CA LEU A 83 16.01 7.59 -1.56
C LEU A 83 16.49 6.91 -2.85
N ASP A 84 17.06 5.71 -2.70
CA ASP A 84 17.51 4.88 -3.83
C ASP A 84 16.37 4.57 -4.82
N GLU A 85 16.63 4.71 -6.12
CA GLU A 85 15.62 4.54 -7.18
C GLU A 85 15.00 3.13 -7.17
N ARG A 86 15.79 2.09 -6.87
CA ARG A 86 15.30 0.71 -6.80
C ARG A 86 14.34 0.53 -5.62
N LEU A 87 14.60 1.22 -4.50
CA LEU A 87 13.69 1.25 -3.36
C LEU A 87 12.37 1.93 -3.76
N ILE A 88 12.44 3.07 -4.43
CA ILE A 88 11.28 3.81 -4.93
C ILE A 88 10.48 2.93 -5.91
N GLY A 89 11.14 2.26 -6.86
CA GLY A 89 10.50 1.33 -7.80
C GLY A 89 9.76 0.18 -7.09
N ARG A 90 10.38 -0.44 -6.06
CA ARG A 90 9.73 -1.47 -5.25
C ARG A 90 8.56 -0.92 -4.44
N PHE A 91 8.64 0.32 -4.00
CA PHE A 91 7.52 0.99 -3.33
C PHE A 91 6.32 1.10 -4.28
N TYR A 92 6.50 1.64 -5.48
CA TYR A 92 5.42 1.83 -6.46
C TYR A 92 4.83 0.51 -6.97
N SER A 93 5.61 -0.56 -7.02
CA SER A 93 5.12 -1.90 -7.37
C SER A 93 4.47 -2.67 -6.21
N GLY A 94 4.40 -2.08 -5.02
CA GLY A 94 3.87 -2.75 -3.83
C GLY A 94 4.76 -3.87 -3.27
N GLN A 95 6.03 -3.91 -3.69
CA GLN A 95 7.00 -4.97 -3.37
C GLN A 95 8.09 -4.53 -2.37
N SER A 96 7.81 -3.51 -1.55
CA SER A 96 8.76 -3.04 -0.54
C SER A 96 9.19 -4.17 0.40
N SER A 97 10.50 -4.42 0.45
CA SER A 97 11.11 -5.34 1.41
C SER A 97 11.01 -4.80 2.84
N ILE A 98 11.30 -5.64 3.83
CA ILE A 98 11.37 -5.20 5.25
C ILE A 98 12.42 -4.11 5.43
N ARG A 99 13.57 -4.23 4.74
CA ARG A 99 14.64 -3.21 4.75
C ARG A 99 14.16 -1.89 4.15
N ASP A 100 13.43 -1.92 3.04
CA ASP A 100 12.87 -0.73 2.41
C ASP A 100 11.88 -0.03 3.36
N ARG A 101 10.97 -0.81 3.96
CA ARG A 101 9.99 -0.31 4.94
C ARG A 101 10.67 0.37 6.12
N PHE A 102 11.73 -0.25 6.64
CA PHE A 102 12.52 0.32 7.71
C PHE A 102 13.22 1.60 7.24
N ARG A 103 13.83 1.60 6.05
CA ARG A 103 14.53 2.76 5.49
C ARG A 103 13.60 3.96 5.25
N ILE A 104 12.37 3.71 4.82
CA ILE A 104 11.35 4.76 4.64
C ILE A 104 10.94 5.36 6.00
N LEU A 105 10.74 4.51 7.02
CA LEU A 105 10.30 4.95 8.35
C LEU A 105 11.44 5.52 9.20
N CYS A 106 12.63 4.88 9.14
CA CYS A 106 13.79 5.24 9.96
C CYS A 106 14.67 6.26 9.24
N GLY A 107 14.41 7.48 9.46
CA GLY A 107 15.26 8.62 9.22
C GLY A 107 14.80 9.72 10.18
N ARG A 108 15.44 10.88 10.25
CA ARG A 108 14.88 11.98 11.07
C ARG A 108 13.42 12.17 10.65
N PRO A 109 12.43 11.78 11.49
CA PRO A 109 11.04 11.87 11.08
C PRO A 109 10.72 13.35 10.86
N PRO A 110 10.19 13.73 9.71
CA PRO A 110 9.75 15.10 9.47
C PRO A 110 8.51 15.45 10.31
N VAL A 111 7.95 14.45 11.00
CA VAL A 111 6.78 14.59 11.87
C VAL A 111 7.14 14.11 13.27
N PRO A 112 6.77 14.84 14.34
CA PRO A 112 6.98 14.37 15.71
C PRO A 112 6.36 13.00 15.92
N ILE A 113 7.12 12.06 16.50
CA ILE A 113 6.68 10.68 16.77
C ILE A 113 5.36 10.67 17.57
N ARG A 114 5.16 11.63 18.47
CA ARG A 114 3.92 11.80 19.24
C ARG A 114 2.70 12.02 18.34
N ALA A 115 2.81 12.86 17.31
CA ALA A 115 1.72 13.13 16.36
C ALA A 115 1.37 11.87 15.54
N ALA A 116 2.38 11.11 15.11
CA ALA A 116 2.19 9.85 14.41
C ALA A 116 1.47 8.80 15.30
N MET A 117 1.89 8.65 16.56
CA MET A 117 1.24 7.75 17.51
C MET A 117 -0.20 8.16 17.84
N GLN A 118 -0.47 9.45 17.98
CA GLN A 118 -1.80 9.96 18.25
C GLN A 118 -2.77 9.73 17.06
N ALA A 119 -2.29 9.91 15.83
CA ALA A 119 -3.03 9.61 14.61
C ALA A 119 -3.40 8.11 14.49
N LEU A 120 -2.51 7.22 14.93
CA LEU A 120 -2.75 5.78 14.96
C LEU A 120 -3.77 5.37 16.02
N ARG A 121 -3.68 5.95 17.22
CA ARG A 121 -4.60 5.67 18.33
C ARG A 121 -6.04 6.06 17.99
N ASN A 122 -6.24 7.19 17.32
CA ASN A 122 -7.56 7.66 16.90
C ASN A 122 -8.18 6.82 15.76
N ARG A 123 -7.42 5.87 15.18
CA ARG A 123 -7.92 4.92 14.17
C ARG A 123 -8.64 3.72 14.78
N GLN A 124 -8.33 3.36 16.03
CA GLN A 124 -8.92 2.19 16.71
C GLN A 124 -10.28 2.48 17.34
N VAL A 125 -10.74 3.74 17.33
CA VAL A 125 -11.97 4.20 18.01
C VAL A 125 -13.14 4.44 17.02
N ARG A 126 -12.99 4.02 15.74
CA ARG A 126 -14.08 4.11 14.76
C ARG A 126 -14.36 2.74 14.14
#